data_46513c554f9cd831444a74be9bd93e41
#
_entry.id   46513c554f9cd831444a74be9bd93e41
#
_cell.length_a   1.000
_cell.length_b   1.000
_cell.length_c   1.000
_cell.angle_alpha   90.00
_cell.angle_beta   90.00
_cell.angle_gamma   90.00
#
_symmetry.space_group_name_H-M   'P 1'
#
loop_
_entity.id
_entity.type
_entity.pdbx_description
1 polymer ?
#
loop_
_entity_poly.entity_id
_entity_poly.type
_entity_poly.pdbx_seq_one_letter_code
_entity_poly.pdbx_strand_id
1 'polypeptide(L)'
;MRPPRVQFTVRRTMIAVAIIACFLGGSIEFIRLRRLAKDYRVRAARHAKMERQLEHFLSDQGACLGYWSTLAADREKEAEQARSHRAKNGPKNAVESWAELSVQARDQAAFHARLISMMKPKAAYHTSMRQKWERATFRPWEYVQPDSAPPE
;
A
#
# COMPACT_ATOMS: atom_id res chain seq x y z
N MET A 1 45.92 43.09 -45.23
CA MET A 1 45.78 42.41 -43.91
C MET A 1 45.62 40.91 -44.17
N ARG A 2 46.56 40.07 -43.73
CA ARG A 2 46.41 38.60 -43.87
C ARG A 2 45.65 38.07 -42.66
N PRO A 3 44.56 37.20 -42.84
CA PRO A 3 43.83 36.64 -41.74
C PRO A 3 44.75 35.71 -40.90
N PRO A 4 44.65 35.71 -39.57
CA PRO A 4 45.43 34.84 -38.72
C PRO A 4 45.20 33.38 -39.09
N ARG A 5 46.23 32.64 -39.47
CA ARG A 5 46.17 31.18 -39.68
C ARG A 5 46.02 30.52 -38.32
N VAL A 6 44.79 30.10 -38.02
CA VAL A 6 44.51 29.29 -36.84
C VAL A 6 45.13 27.91 -37.06
N GLN A 7 46.32 27.68 -36.51
CA GLN A 7 46.93 26.34 -36.51
C GLN A 7 46.18 25.46 -35.48
N PHE A 8 45.18 24.76 -35.93
CA PHE A 8 44.56 23.68 -35.17
C PHE A 8 45.53 22.51 -35.10
N THR A 9 46.23 22.37 -33.99
CA THR A 9 46.99 21.16 -33.75
C THR A 9 46.07 20.00 -33.54
N VAL A 10 46.33 18.84 -34.18
CA VAL A 10 45.54 17.58 -34.06
C VAL A 10 45.17 17.27 -32.61
N ARG A 11 46.12 17.53 -31.70
CA ARG A 11 45.89 17.35 -30.25
C ARG A 11 44.75 18.21 -29.69
N ARG A 12 44.61 19.45 -30.10
CA ARG A 12 43.52 20.34 -29.64
C ARG A 12 42.16 19.90 -30.21
N THR A 13 42.15 19.47 -31.46
CA THR A 13 40.93 18.93 -32.10
C THR A 13 40.50 17.65 -31.40
N MET A 14 41.40 16.74 -31.08
CA MET A 14 41.09 15.50 -30.34
C MET A 14 40.51 15.79 -28.95
N ILE A 15 41.06 16.76 -28.20
CA ILE A 15 40.54 17.17 -26.90
C ILE A 15 39.12 17.76 -27.03
N ALA A 16 38.90 18.64 -28.01
CA ALA A 16 37.58 19.22 -28.25
C ALA A 16 36.51 18.15 -28.57
N VAL A 17 36.84 17.19 -29.43
CA VAL A 17 35.96 16.07 -29.77
C VAL A 17 35.67 15.20 -28.54
N ALA A 18 36.67 14.89 -27.72
CA ALA A 18 36.48 14.13 -26.50
C ALA A 18 35.54 14.84 -25.50
N ILE A 19 35.71 16.15 -25.33
CA ILE A 19 34.84 16.96 -24.47
C ILE A 19 33.39 16.94 -24.99
N ILE A 20 33.19 17.16 -26.29
CA ILE A 20 31.86 17.12 -26.90
C ILE A 20 31.22 15.73 -26.73
N ALA A 21 31.96 14.65 -26.95
CA ALA A 21 31.49 13.30 -26.78
C ALA A 21 31.07 13.02 -25.32
N CYS A 22 31.85 13.47 -24.34
CA CYS A 22 31.50 13.36 -22.92
C CYS A 22 30.21 14.15 -22.57
N PHE A 23 30.05 15.36 -23.09
CA PHE A 23 28.84 16.14 -22.88
C PHE A 23 27.61 15.51 -23.51
N LEU A 24 27.71 15.02 -24.73
CA LEU A 24 26.60 14.36 -25.42
C LEU A 24 26.21 13.05 -24.72
N GLY A 25 27.20 12.20 -24.39
CA GLY A 25 26.96 10.95 -23.67
C GLY A 25 26.35 11.21 -22.29
N GLY A 26 26.88 12.16 -21.52
CA GLY A 26 26.37 12.56 -20.23
C GLY A 26 24.92 13.11 -20.30
N SER A 27 24.63 13.89 -21.35
CA SER A 27 23.29 14.44 -21.56
C SER A 27 22.23 13.35 -21.87
N ILE A 28 22.60 12.36 -22.69
CA ILE A 28 21.71 11.23 -23.03
C ILE A 28 21.41 10.40 -21.77
N GLU A 29 22.43 10.04 -21.01
CA GLU A 29 22.24 9.29 -19.76
C GLU A 29 21.45 10.09 -18.72
N PHE A 30 21.69 11.40 -18.60
CA PHE A 30 20.91 12.25 -17.71
C PHE A 30 19.42 12.27 -18.09
N ILE A 31 19.09 12.39 -19.38
CA ILE A 31 17.70 12.34 -19.86
C ILE A 31 17.07 10.97 -19.56
N ARG A 32 17.81 9.90 -19.78
CA ARG A 32 17.37 8.53 -19.49
C ARG A 32 17.06 8.35 -18.01
N LEU A 33 17.98 8.76 -17.12
CA LEU A 33 17.79 8.66 -15.67
C LEU A 33 16.62 9.51 -15.19
N ARG A 34 16.44 10.70 -15.78
CA ARG A 34 15.30 11.56 -15.45
C ARG A 34 13.96 10.94 -15.85
N ARG A 35 13.89 10.24 -16.99
CA ARG A 35 12.69 9.48 -17.40
C ARG A 35 12.42 8.33 -16.45
N LEU A 36 13.42 7.54 -16.12
CA LEU A 36 13.28 6.44 -15.15
C LEU A 36 12.81 6.94 -13.79
N ALA A 37 13.39 8.01 -13.26
CA ALA A 37 12.94 8.61 -12.00
C ALA A 37 11.49 9.07 -12.06
N LYS A 38 11.02 9.61 -13.20
CA LYS A 38 9.62 9.96 -13.41
C LYS A 38 8.71 8.72 -13.38
N ASP A 39 9.11 7.64 -14.05
CA ASP A 39 8.34 6.39 -14.08
C ASP A 39 8.26 5.76 -12.69
N TYR A 40 9.34 5.79 -11.91
CA TYR A 40 9.35 5.31 -10.54
C TYR A 40 8.44 6.14 -9.63
N ARG A 41 8.39 7.47 -9.80
CA ARG A 41 7.42 8.33 -9.08
C ARG A 41 5.97 7.96 -9.40
N VAL A 42 5.66 7.68 -10.66
CA VAL A 42 4.31 7.27 -11.07
C VAL A 42 3.94 5.92 -10.43
N ARG A 43 4.86 4.96 -10.40
CA ARG A 43 4.65 3.66 -9.73
C ARG A 43 4.46 3.85 -8.22
N ALA A 44 5.34 4.60 -7.56
CA ALA A 44 5.20 4.93 -6.14
C ALA A 44 3.84 5.56 -5.82
N ALA A 45 3.39 6.53 -6.63
CA ALA A 45 2.10 7.18 -6.46
C ALA A 45 0.91 6.21 -6.62
N ARG A 46 1.00 5.24 -7.55
CA ARG A 46 -0.03 4.18 -7.69
C ARG A 46 -0.12 3.33 -6.44
N HIS A 47 1.01 2.85 -5.92
CA HIS A 47 1.02 2.05 -4.69
C HIS A 47 0.55 2.86 -3.48
N ALA A 48 0.93 4.13 -3.35
CA ALA A 48 0.44 5.02 -2.30
C ALA A 48 -1.09 5.24 -2.36
N LYS A 49 -1.66 5.27 -3.57
CA LYS A 49 -3.12 5.36 -3.74
C LYS A 49 -3.81 4.07 -3.26
N MET A 50 -3.30 2.91 -3.67
CA MET A 50 -3.86 1.61 -3.26
C MET A 50 -3.71 1.38 -1.75
N GLU A 51 -2.56 1.74 -1.18
CA GLU A 51 -2.31 1.69 0.25
C GLU A 51 -3.37 2.48 1.04
N ARG A 52 -3.61 3.75 0.68
CA ARG A 52 -4.64 4.58 1.32
C ARG A 52 -6.05 4.00 1.21
N GLN A 53 -6.39 3.42 0.06
CA GLN A 53 -7.69 2.77 -0.14
C GLN A 53 -7.85 1.55 0.77
N LEU A 54 -6.78 0.74 0.91
CA LEU A 54 -6.78 -0.43 1.78
C LEU A 54 -6.77 -0.03 3.25
N GLU A 55 -6.05 1.01 3.64
CA GLU A 55 -6.06 1.55 5.01
C GLU A 55 -7.46 2.05 5.40
N HIS A 56 -8.12 2.79 4.51
CA HIS A 56 -9.51 3.23 4.75
C HIS A 56 -10.44 2.02 4.90
N PHE A 57 -10.35 1.05 3.98
CA PHE A 57 -11.14 -0.17 4.06
C PHE A 57 -10.88 -0.94 5.37
N LEU A 58 -9.62 -1.11 5.77
CA LEU A 58 -9.26 -1.79 7.02
C LEU A 58 -9.77 -1.04 8.26
N SER A 59 -9.76 0.29 8.23
CA SER A 59 -10.33 1.13 9.29
C SER A 59 -11.84 0.91 9.42
N ASP A 60 -12.57 0.93 8.30
CA ASP A 60 -14.01 0.72 8.27
C ASP A 60 -14.38 -0.70 8.75
N GLN A 61 -13.64 -1.71 8.28
CA GLN A 61 -13.85 -3.09 8.73
C GLN A 61 -13.51 -3.27 10.22
N GLY A 62 -12.50 -2.55 10.71
CA GLY A 62 -12.15 -2.51 12.14
C GLY A 62 -13.26 -1.91 13.00
N ALA A 63 -13.88 -0.83 12.55
CA ALA A 63 -15.03 -0.23 13.22
C ALA A 63 -16.24 -1.18 13.23
N CYS A 64 -16.54 -1.83 12.10
CA CYS A 64 -17.61 -2.85 12.02
C CYS A 64 -17.33 -4.03 12.96
N LEU A 65 -16.10 -4.55 12.99
CA LEU A 65 -15.71 -5.61 13.90
C LEU A 65 -15.90 -5.21 15.36
N GLY A 66 -15.48 -3.98 15.73
CA GLY A 66 -15.70 -3.42 17.06
C GLY A 66 -17.19 -3.37 17.43
N TYR A 67 -18.03 -2.84 16.54
CA TYR A 67 -19.46 -2.78 16.74
C TYR A 67 -20.09 -4.16 16.96
N TRP A 68 -19.84 -5.13 16.07
CA TRP A 68 -20.41 -6.45 16.16
C TRP A 68 -19.91 -7.25 17.38
N SER A 69 -18.65 -7.04 17.77
CA SER A 69 -18.10 -7.70 18.97
C SER A 69 -18.72 -7.17 20.27
N THR A 70 -18.95 -5.87 20.38
CA THR A 70 -19.66 -5.28 21.54
C THR A 70 -21.10 -5.70 21.57
N LEU A 71 -21.78 -5.68 20.42
CA LEU A 71 -23.19 -6.14 20.32
C LEU A 71 -23.33 -7.61 20.74
N ALA A 72 -22.41 -8.48 20.30
CA ALA A 72 -22.41 -9.89 20.70
C ALA A 72 -22.28 -10.05 22.22
N ALA A 73 -21.36 -9.31 22.84
CA ALA A 73 -21.14 -9.35 24.29
C ALA A 73 -22.36 -8.83 25.08
N ASP A 74 -23.01 -7.77 24.59
CA ASP A 74 -24.21 -7.22 25.24
C ASP A 74 -25.38 -8.17 25.13
N ARG A 75 -25.62 -8.78 23.97
CA ARG A 75 -26.68 -9.79 23.76
C ARG A 75 -26.45 -11.05 24.59
N GLU A 76 -25.18 -11.44 24.79
CA GLU A 76 -24.85 -12.55 25.68
C GLU A 76 -25.18 -12.25 27.15
N LYS A 77 -24.89 -11.06 27.64
CA LYS A 77 -25.28 -10.59 28.98
C LYS A 77 -26.80 -10.56 29.13
N GLU A 78 -27.51 -10.03 28.15
CA GLU A 78 -28.98 -10.01 28.15
C GLU A 78 -29.56 -11.42 28.20
N ALA A 79 -29.00 -12.36 27.41
CA ALA A 79 -29.42 -13.76 27.41
C ALA A 79 -29.14 -14.40 28.78
N GLU A 80 -28.05 -14.10 29.45
CA GLU A 80 -27.71 -14.62 30.77
C GLU A 80 -28.62 -14.05 31.86
N GLN A 81 -28.89 -12.74 31.81
CA GLN A 81 -29.89 -12.09 32.70
C GLN A 81 -31.26 -12.68 32.50
N ALA A 82 -31.69 -12.87 31.25
CA ALA A 82 -32.97 -13.50 30.97
C ALA A 82 -33.06 -14.95 31.48
N ARG A 83 -31.95 -15.72 31.41
CA ARG A 83 -31.86 -17.08 32.02
C ARG A 83 -32.01 -17.04 33.53
N SER A 84 -31.35 -16.10 34.20
CA SER A 84 -31.40 -15.94 35.65
C SER A 84 -32.80 -15.51 36.15
N HIS A 85 -33.48 -14.62 35.42
CA HIS A 85 -34.84 -14.19 35.68
C HIS A 85 -35.88 -15.29 35.38
N ARG A 86 -35.63 -16.10 34.32
CA ARG A 86 -36.50 -17.22 33.94
C ARG A 86 -36.57 -18.31 34.99
N ALA A 87 -35.49 -18.54 35.73
CA ALA A 87 -35.52 -19.44 36.88
C ALA A 87 -36.62 -19.07 37.90
N LYS A 88 -37.19 -17.85 37.75
CA LYS A 88 -38.23 -17.32 38.64
C LYS A 88 -39.61 -17.10 38.01
N ASN A 89 -39.87 -17.10 36.69
CA ASN A 89 -41.23 -16.99 36.07
C ASN A 89 -41.30 -16.42 34.65
N GLY A 90 -40.27 -16.54 33.80
CA GLY A 90 -40.21 -15.87 32.49
C GLY A 90 -40.65 -16.77 31.27
N PRO A 91 -41.10 -16.17 30.14
CA PRO A 91 -41.46 -16.88 28.92
C PRO A 91 -40.25 -17.48 28.19
N LYS A 92 -40.38 -18.70 27.69
CA LYS A 92 -39.30 -19.48 27.04
C LYS A 92 -38.71 -18.78 25.81
N ASN A 93 -39.52 -18.07 25.04
CA ASN A 93 -39.17 -17.55 23.72
C ASN A 93 -38.15 -16.39 23.74
N ALA A 94 -38.08 -15.60 24.84
CA ALA A 94 -37.18 -14.46 24.92
C ALA A 94 -35.69 -14.87 25.01
N VAL A 95 -35.37 -15.94 25.73
CA VAL A 95 -34.00 -16.43 25.90
C VAL A 95 -33.43 -17.01 24.62
N GLU A 96 -34.26 -17.73 23.85
CA GLU A 96 -33.86 -18.32 22.56
C GLU A 96 -33.57 -17.22 21.54
N SER A 97 -34.39 -16.17 21.47
CA SER A 97 -34.17 -15.02 20.56
C SER A 97 -32.90 -14.26 20.85
N TRP A 98 -32.54 -13.99 22.12
CA TRP A 98 -31.28 -13.32 22.49
C TRP A 98 -30.05 -14.17 22.20
N ALA A 99 -30.14 -15.49 22.39
CA ALA A 99 -29.09 -16.43 22.06
C ALA A 99 -28.80 -16.45 20.54
N GLU A 100 -29.85 -16.50 19.71
CA GLU A 100 -29.74 -16.45 18.25
C GLU A 100 -29.12 -15.14 17.78
N LEU A 101 -29.52 -13.98 18.33
CA LEU A 101 -28.93 -12.68 17.99
C LEU A 101 -27.47 -12.59 18.40
N SER A 102 -27.05 -13.21 19.51
CA SER A 102 -25.65 -13.25 19.91
C SER A 102 -24.81 -14.09 18.95
N VAL A 103 -25.33 -15.20 18.44
CA VAL A 103 -24.67 -16.03 17.42
C VAL A 103 -24.52 -15.25 16.12
N GLN A 104 -25.57 -14.59 15.63
CA GLN A 104 -25.53 -13.75 14.45
C GLN A 104 -24.47 -12.64 14.56
N ALA A 105 -24.41 -11.96 15.70
CA ALA A 105 -23.41 -10.90 15.93
C ALA A 105 -21.97 -11.44 15.93
N ARG A 106 -21.75 -12.64 16.50
CA ARG A 106 -20.44 -13.32 16.45
C ARG A 106 -20.05 -13.71 15.03
N ASP A 107 -20.99 -14.23 14.24
CA ASP A 107 -20.74 -14.59 12.84
C ASP A 107 -20.36 -13.37 12.01
N GLN A 108 -21.03 -12.24 12.22
CA GLN A 108 -20.68 -10.97 11.58
C GLN A 108 -19.27 -10.49 12.03
N ALA A 109 -18.96 -10.55 13.32
CA ALA A 109 -17.64 -10.22 13.81
C ALA A 109 -16.56 -11.13 13.20
N ALA A 110 -16.80 -12.43 13.12
CA ALA A 110 -15.89 -13.39 12.49
C ALA A 110 -15.69 -13.12 10.99
N PHE A 111 -16.75 -12.72 10.28
CA PHE A 111 -16.67 -12.31 8.88
C PHE A 111 -15.75 -11.09 8.70
N HIS A 112 -15.95 -10.02 9.47
CA HIS A 112 -15.10 -8.82 9.40
C HIS A 112 -13.66 -9.12 9.79
N ALA A 113 -13.43 -9.97 10.81
CA ALA A 113 -12.09 -10.41 11.19
C ALA A 113 -11.36 -11.15 10.04
N ARG A 114 -12.06 -12.01 9.30
CA ARG A 114 -11.52 -12.70 8.12
C ARG A 114 -11.18 -11.72 7.00
N LEU A 115 -12.06 -10.75 6.71
CA LEU A 115 -11.78 -9.71 5.71
C LEU A 115 -10.52 -8.93 6.07
N ILE A 116 -10.37 -8.52 7.32
CA ILE A 116 -9.18 -7.82 7.81
C ILE A 116 -7.93 -8.69 7.62
N SER A 117 -7.99 -9.98 7.99
CA SER A 117 -6.85 -10.89 7.86
C SER A 117 -6.41 -11.10 6.40
N MET A 118 -7.34 -11.13 5.45
CA MET A 118 -7.05 -11.25 4.02
C MET A 118 -6.50 -9.94 3.41
N MET A 119 -6.91 -8.79 3.92
CA MET A 119 -6.51 -7.50 3.34
C MET A 119 -5.21 -6.94 3.93
N LYS A 120 -4.86 -7.29 5.18
CA LYS A 120 -3.59 -6.86 5.80
C LYS A 120 -2.34 -7.18 4.98
N PRO A 121 -2.15 -8.41 4.44
CA PRO A 121 -0.97 -8.71 3.61
C PRO A 121 -0.95 -7.88 2.32
N LYS A 122 -2.11 -7.59 1.73
CA LYS A 122 -2.20 -6.74 0.54
C LYS A 122 -1.81 -5.29 0.84
N ALA A 123 -2.23 -4.75 1.97
CA ALA A 123 -1.81 -3.42 2.42
C ALA A 123 -0.28 -3.37 2.66
N ALA A 124 0.27 -4.34 3.37
CA ALA A 124 1.72 -4.45 3.61
C ALA A 124 2.52 -4.57 2.30
N TYR A 125 2.02 -5.32 1.33
CA TYR A 125 2.61 -5.41 -0.01
C TYR A 125 2.69 -4.02 -0.67
N HIS A 126 1.59 -3.25 -0.70
CA HIS A 126 1.58 -1.93 -1.31
C HIS A 126 2.50 -0.94 -0.59
N THR A 127 2.56 -0.99 0.74
CA THR A 127 3.52 -0.20 1.53
C THR A 127 4.96 -0.51 1.14
N SER A 128 5.33 -1.79 1.05
CA SER A 128 6.68 -2.22 0.67
C SER A 128 7.04 -1.80 -0.76
N MET A 129 6.08 -1.94 -1.70
CA MET A 129 6.27 -1.51 -3.09
C MET A 129 6.40 0.01 -3.21
N ARG A 130 5.60 0.78 -2.50
CA ARG A 130 5.74 2.23 -2.44
C ARG A 130 7.15 2.63 -1.99
N GLN A 131 7.62 2.09 -0.86
CA GLN A 131 8.95 2.38 -0.34
C GLN A 131 10.07 1.99 -1.32
N LYS A 132 9.94 0.85 -2.00
CA LYS A 132 10.87 0.39 -3.04
C LYS A 132 10.97 1.42 -4.17
N TRP A 133 9.84 1.87 -4.72
CA TRP A 133 9.82 2.81 -5.84
C TRP A 133 10.20 4.23 -5.43
N GLU A 134 9.89 4.65 -4.20
CA GLU A 134 10.39 5.91 -3.64
C GLU A 134 11.91 5.91 -3.57
N ARG A 135 12.54 4.86 -3.03
CA ARG A 135 14.00 4.73 -3.01
C ARG A 135 14.60 4.76 -4.41
N ALA A 136 14.01 4.04 -5.35
CA ALA A 136 14.44 4.00 -6.74
C ALA A 136 14.36 5.39 -7.42
N THR A 137 13.45 6.25 -6.99
CA THR A 137 13.37 7.62 -7.51
C THR A 137 14.61 8.44 -7.20
N PHE A 138 15.23 8.23 -6.04
CA PHE A 138 16.46 8.94 -5.65
C PHE A 138 17.73 8.30 -6.23
N ARG A 139 17.66 7.03 -6.64
CA ARG A 139 18.78 6.26 -7.20
C ARG A 139 18.39 5.56 -8.48
N PRO A 140 18.04 6.32 -9.54
CA PRO A 140 17.51 5.73 -10.78
C PRO A 140 18.51 4.89 -11.57
N TRP A 141 19.81 4.94 -11.19
CA TRP A 141 20.88 4.12 -11.77
C TRP A 141 21.03 2.73 -11.13
N GLU A 142 20.41 2.50 -9.97
CA GLU A 142 20.41 1.17 -9.34
C GLU A 142 19.38 0.25 -10.03
N TYR A 143 19.78 -1.00 -10.24
CA TYR A 143 18.84 -1.99 -10.76
C TYR A 143 17.74 -2.26 -9.75
N VAL A 144 16.52 -2.06 -10.17
CA VAL A 144 15.34 -2.37 -9.35
C VAL A 144 14.73 -3.67 -9.84
N GLN A 145 14.68 -4.67 -8.99
CA GLN A 145 14.01 -5.93 -9.30
C GLN A 145 12.54 -5.68 -9.68
N PRO A 146 11.99 -6.44 -10.64
CA PRO A 146 10.57 -6.36 -10.97
C PRO A 146 9.70 -6.63 -9.74
N ASP A 147 8.45 -6.17 -9.80
CA ASP A 147 7.51 -6.38 -8.70
C ASP A 147 7.22 -7.88 -8.55
N SER A 148 7.25 -8.37 -7.33
CA SER A 148 6.70 -9.68 -6.99
C SER A 148 5.18 -9.67 -7.22
N ALA A 149 4.59 -10.83 -7.49
CA ALA A 149 3.14 -10.94 -7.54
C ALA A 149 2.50 -10.50 -6.21
N PRO A 150 1.36 -9.81 -6.23
CA PRO A 150 0.63 -9.49 -5.01
C PRO A 150 0.22 -10.79 -4.29
N PRO A 151 0.13 -10.80 -2.96
CA PRO A 151 -0.40 -11.94 -2.21
C PRO A 151 -1.87 -12.19 -2.61
N GLU A 152 -2.21 -13.45 -2.81
CA GLU A 152 -3.56 -13.91 -3.14
C GLU A 152 -4.59 -13.70 -2.02
#